data_12e519d7934d1dfda1fd0bfcb82003fb
#
_entry.id   12e519d7934d1dfda1fd0bfcb82003fb
#
_cell.length_a   1.000
_cell.length_b   1.000
_cell.length_c   1.000
_cell.angle_alpha   90.00
_cell.angle_beta   90.00
_cell.angle_gamma   90.00
#
_symmetry.space_group_name_H-M   'P 1'
#
loop_
_entity.id
_entity.type
_entity.pdbx_description
1 polymer ?
#
loop_
_entity_poly.entity_id
_entity_poly.type
_entity_poly.pdbx_seq_one_letter_code
_entity_poly.pdbx_strand_id
1 'polypeptide(L)'
;MKNLVIVSFPAKPETLETLKESMRRALPDTRNFEGCLSVNTFIEESTNTMHLIEDWESLDHQATYLNWRVENGLLTDLDPLLNGGAAAIKVILCGAEHQDI
;
A
#
# COMPACT_ATOMS: atom_id res chain seq x y z
N MET A 1 3.43 -19.37 2.52
CA MET A 1 4.26 -18.61 3.47
C MET A 1 3.93 -17.14 3.33
N LYS A 2 3.80 -16.43 4.43
CA LYS A 2 3.48 -15.00 4.41
C LYS A 2 4.73 -14.17 4.33
N ASN A 3 4.72 -13.17 3.47
CA ASN A 3 5.79 -12.19 3.34
C ASN A 3 5.20 -10.81 3.58
N LEU A 4 5.66 -10.14 4.62
CA LEU A 4 5.12 -8.85 5.03
C LEU A 4 5.65 -7.73 4.16
N VAL A 5 4.72 -6.90 3.69
CA VAL A 5 5.02 -5.64 3.01
C VAL A 5 4.21 -4.54 3.68
N ILE A 6 4.84 -3.42 3.98
CA ILE A 6 4.15 -2.24 4.53
C ILE A 6 4.28 -1.12 3.52
N VAL A 7 3.12 -0.59 3.08
CA VAL A 7 3.09 0.56 2.17
C VAL A 7 2.47 1.74 2.91
N SER A 8 3.15 2.87 2.90
CA SER A 8 2.71 4.06 3.64
C SER A 8 2.49 5.23 2.70
N PHE A 9 1.35 5.89 2.87
CA PHE A 9 0.93 7.03 2.07
C PHE A 9 0.66 8.21 3.01
N PRO A 10 1.58 9.19 3.10
CA PRO A 10 1.36 10.37 3.93
C PRO A 10 0.41 11.33 3.23
N ALA A 11 -0.86 11.37 3.64
CA ALA A 11 -1.84 12.26 3.05
C ALA A 11 -1.74 13.67 3.68
N LYS A 12 -2.32 14.64 2.97
CA LYS A 12 -2.57 15.97 3.54
C LYS A 12 -3.85 15.91 4.36
N PRO A 13 -4.04 16.77 5.38
CA PRO A 13 -5.29 16.77 6.14
C PRO A 13 -6.53 16.90 5.25
N GLU A 14 -6.46 17.75 4.22
CA GLU A 14 -7.58 18.01 3.31
C GLU A 14 -7.80 16.93 2.26
N THR A 15 -6.86 15.98 2.08
CA THR A 15 -6.97 14.94 1.07
C THR A 15 -7.13 13.53 1.64
N LEU A 16 -7.05 13.38 2.96
CA LEU A 16 -7.12 12.06 3.59
C LEU A 16 -8.41 11.29 3.25
N GLU A 17 -9.55 11.98 3.27
CA GLU A 17 -10.83 11.33 2.95
C GLU A 17 -10.88 10.89 1.48
N THR A 18 -10.31 11.68 0.57
CA THR A 18 -10.21 11.31 -0.84
C THR A 18 -9.32 10.08 -1.01
N LEU A 19 -8.21 10.03 -0.28
CA LEU A 19 -7.32 8.86 -0.30
C LEU A 19 -8.05 7.61 0.20
N LYS A 20 -8.80 7.72 1.29
CA LYS A 20 -9.60 6.60 1.81
C LYS A 20 -10.58 6.08 0.75
N GLU A 21 -11.28 6.99 0.07
CA GLU A 21 -12.23 6.61 -0.98
C GLU A 21 -11.53 5.90 -2.13
N SER A 22 -10.37 6.43 -2.56
CA SER A 22 -9.59 5.79 -3.62
C SER A 22 -9.20 4.37 -3.25
N MET A 23 -8.80 4.14 -2.00
CA MET A 23 -8.39 2.83 -1.54
C MET A 23 -9.57 1.86 -1.36
N ARG A 24 -10.74 2.37 -0.95
CA ARG A 24 -11.95 1.52 -0.89
C ARG A 24 -12.28 0.94 -2.26
N ARG A 25 -12.04 1.69 -3.33
CA ARG A 25 -12.27 1.23 -4.70
C ARG A 25 -11.14 0.35 -5.22
N ALA A 26 -9.91 0.61 -4.81
CA ALA A 26 -8.74 -0.07 -5.35
C ALA A 26 -8.43 -1.40 -4.66
N LEU A 27 -8.59 -1.49 -3.34
CA LEU A 27 -8.13 -2.65 -2.57
C LEU A 27 -8.85 -3.96 -2.87
N PRO A 28 -10.14 -3.99 -3.30
CA PRO A 28 -10.72 -5.26 -3.76
C PRO A 28 -9.91 -5.92 -4.87
N ASP A 29 -9.42 -5.14 -5.84
CA ASP A 29 -8.58 -5.68 -6.91
C ASP A 29 -7.22 -6.16 -6.38
N THR A 30 -6.66 -5.44 -5.41
CA THR A 30 -5.42 -5.86 -4.75
C THR A 30 -5.59 -7.21 -4.08
N ARG A 31 -6.70 -7.38 -3.33
CA ARG A 31 -6.97 -8.63 -2.61
C ARG A 31 -7.20 -9.81 -3.54
N ASN A 32 -7.65 -9.55 -4.76
CA ASN A 32 -7.87 -10.57 -5.78
C ASN A 32 -6.65 -10.82 -6.67
N PHE A 33 -5.59 -10.04 -6.48
CA PHE A 33 -4.39 -10.20 -7.29
C PHE A 33 -3.63 -11.45 -6.89
N GLU A 34 -3.06 -12.14 -7.89
CA GLU A 34 -2.33 -13.38 -7.65
C GLU A 34 -1.23 -13.18 -6.62
N GLY A 35 -1.23 -14.04 -5.61
CA GLY A 35 -0.23 -14.00 -4.54
C GLY A 35 -0.58 -13.12 -3.36
N CYS A 36 -1.63 -12.31 -3.45
CA CYS A 36 -2.07 -11.49 -2.31
C CYS A 36 -2.83 -12.36 -1.31
N LEU A 37 -2.34 -12.42 -0.07
CA LEU A 37 -2.98 -13.18 1.01
C LEU A 37 -3.88 -12.29 1.86
N SER A 38 -3.47 -11.06 2.14
CA SER A 38 -4.28 -10.10 2.89
C SER A 38 -3.74 -8.68 2.73
N VAL A 39 -4.64 -7.71 2.86
CA VAL A 39 -4.31 -6.30 2.98
C VAL A 39 -5.20 -5.70 4.06
N ASN A 40 -4.60 -5.08 5.06
CA ASN A 40 -5.31 -4.38 6.13
C ASN A 40 -4.87 -2.93 6.17
N THR A 41 -5.83 -2.03 6.32
CA THR A 41 -5.60 -0.58 6.27
C THR A 41 -5.65 0.02 7.67
N PHE A 42 -4.65 0.80 8.01
CA PHE A 42 -4.58 1.54 9.27
C PHE A 42 -4.27 3.00 8.99
N ILE A 43 -4.86 3.89 9.79
CA ILE A 43 -4.60 5.32 9.69
C ILE A 43 -3.85 5.75 10.94
N GLU A 44 -2.68 6.35 10.73
CA GLU A 44 -1.93 7.02 11.77
C GLU A 44 -2.46 8.45 11.86
N GLU A 45 -3.36 8.70 12.79
CA GLU A 45 -4.14 9.95 12.83
C GLU A 45 -3.28 11.18 13.09
N SER A 46 -2.21 11.03 13.89
CA SER A 46 -1.32 12.15 14.22
C SER A 46 -0.61 12.73 13.00
N THR A 47 -0.45 11.96 11.94
CA THR A 47 0.28 12.36 10.73
C THR A 47 -0.55 12.28 9.47
N ASN A 48 -1.82 11.85 9.55
CA ASN A 48 -2.69 11.60 8.40
C ASN A 48 -2.08 10.59 7.42
N THR A 49 -1.31 9.63 7.93
CA THR A 49 -0.64 8.63 7.10
C THR A 49 -1.46 7.35 7.07
N MET A 50 -1.72 6.86 5.85
CA MET A 50 -2.35 5.56 5.66
C MET A 50 -1.27 4.51 5.53
N HIS A 51 -1.38 3.44 6.33
CA HIS A 51 -0.49 2.29 6.25
C HIS A 51 -1.28 1.09 5.76
N LEU A 52 -0.79 0.43 4.72
CA LEU A 52 -1.30 -0.85 4.26
C LEU A 52 -0.37 -1.93 4.79
N ILE A 53 -0.92 -2.85 5.55
CA ILE A 53 -0.19 -4.01 6.06
C ILE A 53 -0.58 -5.19 5.18
N GLU A 54 0.37 -5.68 4.39
CA GLU A 54 0.11 -6.65 3.34
C GLU A 54 0.87 -7.94 3.59
N ASP A 55 0.20 -9.07 3.36
CA ASP A 55 0.84 -10.38 3.34
C ASP A 55 0.75 -10.94 1.92
N TRP A 56 1.88 -11.41 1.41
CA TRP A 56 2.00 -11.96 0.05
C TRP A 56 2.61 -13.36 0.08
N GLU A 57 2.28 -14.19 -0.90
CA GLU A 57 2.90 -15.50 -1.05
C GLU A 57 4.42 -15.39 -1.29
N SER A 58 4.85 -14.34 -1.99
CA SER A 58 6.26 -14.02 -2.20
C SER A 58 6.41 -12.52 -2.44
N LEU A 59 7.62 -12.00 -2.26
CA LEU A 59 7.91 -10.61 -2.62
C LEU A 59 7.87 -10.39 -4.13
N ASP A 60 8.11 -11.42 -4.93
CA ASP A 60 7.98 -11.33 -6.39
C ASP A 60 6.53 -11.12 -6.81
N HIS A 61 5.56 -11.74 -6.14
CA HIS A 61 4.15 -11.49 -6.40
C HIS A 61 3.80 -10.03 -6.11
N GLN A 62 4.28 -9.50 -5.00
CA GLN A 62 4.04 -8.11 -4.64
C GLN A 62 4.68 -7.16 -5.66
N ALA A 63 5.90 -7.44 -6.11
CA ALA A 63 6.58 -6.61 -7.11
C ALA A 63 5.81 -6.59 -8.44
N THR A 64 5.30 -7.73 -8.87
CA THR A 64 4.47 -7.83 -10.08
C THR A 64 3.20 -6.98 -9.93
N TYR A 65 2.55 -7.07 -8.78
CA TYR A 65 1.37 -6.27 -8.48
C TYR A 65 1.69 -4.76 -8.51
N LEU A 66 2.75 -4.36 -7.84
CA LEU A 66 3.12 -2.94 -7.77
C LEU A 66 3.45 -2.37 -9.15
N ASN A 67 4.18 -3.14 -9.98
CA ASN A 67 4.46 -2.74 -11.35
C ASN A 67 3.17 -2.54 -12.15
N TRP A 68 2.19 -3.43 -11.98
CA TRP A 68 0.88 -3.30 -12.63
C TRP A 68 0.18 -2.00 -12.19
N ARG A 69 0.20 -1.68 -10.90
CA ARG A 69 -0.40 -0.43 -10.39
C ARG A 69 0.30 0.80 -10.96
N VAL A 70 1.63 0.79 -11.01
CA VAL A 70 2.40 1.92 -11.54
C VAL A 70 2.10 2.10 -13.02
N GLU A 71 2.06 1.03 -13.80
CA GLU A 71 1.71 1.08 -15.22
C GLU A 71 0.29 1.60 -15.45
N ASN A 72 -0.61 1.41 -14.50
CA ASN A 72 -2.00 1.86 -14.57
C ASN A 72 -2.24 3.19 -13.86
N GLY A 73 -1.21 3.97 -13.60
CA GLY A 73 -1.33 5.36 -13.17
C GLY A 73 -1.32 5.61 -11.68
N LEU A 74 -0.88 4.65 -10.85
CA LEU A 74 -0.87 4.81 -9.40
C LEU A 74 -0.17 6.09 -8.96
N LEU A 75 1.04 6.34 -9.45
CA LEU A 75 1.83 7.48 -9.00
C LEU A 75 1.19 8.81 -9.40
N THR A 76 0.67 8.88 -10.63
CA THR A 76 -0.01 10.09 -11.12
C THR A 76 -1.28 10.36 -10.34
N ASP A 77 -2.07 9.31 -10.08
CA ASP A 77 -3.36 9.45 -9.38
C ASP A 77 -3.19 9.86 -7.93
N LEU A 78 -2.16 9.34 -7.26
CA LEU A 78 -1.94 9.61 -5.84
C LEU A 78 -1.11 10.86 -5.57
N ASP A 79 -0.31 11.32 -6.53
CA ASP A 79 0.58 12.47 -6.35
C ASP A 79 -0.11 13.67 -5.71
N PRO A 80 -1.27 14.15 -6.20
CA PRO A 80 -1.91 15.34 -5.62
C PRO A 80 -2.51 15.09 -4.23
N LEU A 81 -2.68 13.85 -3.81
CA LEU A 81 -3.27 13.51 -2.52
C LEU A 81 -2.24 13.44 -1.39
N LEU A 82 -0.96 13.36 -1.73
CA LEU A 82 0.09 13.07 -0.76
C LEU A 82 0.91 14.29 -0.40
N ASN A 83 1.26 14.37 0.88
CA ASN A 83 2.17 15.38 1.39
C ASN A 83 3.58 15.00 0.94
N GLY A 84 4.15 15.80 0.04
CA GLY A 84 5.41 15.47 -0.65
C GLY A 84 5.21 14.72 -1.96
N GLY A 85 3.96 14.51 -2.39
CA GLY A 85 3.63 13.87 -3.66
C GLY A 85 3.90 12.37 -3.69
N ALA A 86 3.87 11.79 -4.88
CA ALA A 86 4.09 10.35 -5.08
C ALA A 86 5.47 9.88 -4.57
N ALA A 87 6.47 10.76 -4.60
CA ALA A 87 7.81 10.43 -4.09
C ALA A 87 7.83 10.13 -2.59
N ALA A 88 6.80 10.55 -1.85
CA ALA A 88 6.70 10.31 -0.41
C ALA A 88 6.12 8.93 -0.07
N ILE A 89 5.65 8.16 -1.04
CA ILE A 89 5.18 6.80 -0.81
C ILE A 89 6.37 5.96 -0.33
N LYS A 90 6.16 5.23 0.78
CA LYS A 90 7.19 4.38 1.34
C LYS A 90 6.75 2.92 1.25
N VAL A 91 7.64 2.07 0.74
CA VAL A 91 7.40 0.62 0.67
C VAL A 91 8.48 -0.07 1.49
N ILE A 92 8.07 -0.87 2.47
CA ILE A 92 8.98 -1.66 3.30
C ILE A 92 8.75 -3.13 2.96
N LEU A 93 9.78 -3.78 2.43
CA LEU A 93 9.74 -5.19 2.07
C LEU A 93 10.39 -5.99 3.19
N CYS A 94 9.57 -6.54 4.09
CA CYS A 94 10.08 -7.25 5.25
C CYS A 94 10.37 -8.73 4.98
N GLY A 95 9.59 -9.35 4.10
CA GLY A 95 9.72 -10.78 3.83
C GLY A 95 9.06 -11.65 4.90
N ALA A 96 9.58 -12.86 5.06
CA ALA A 96 8.97 -13.88 5.91
C ALA A 96 9.20 -13.64 7.39
N GLU A 97 8.24 -14.11 8.19
CA GLU A 97 8.36 -14.04 9.66
C GLU A 97 9.53 -14.88 10.15
N HIS A 98 10.25 -14.35 11.16
CA HIS A 98 11.27 -15.09 11.88
C HIS A 98 10.63 -15.73 13.11
N GLN A 99 10.27 -17.00 13.02
CA GLN A 99 9.49 -17.68 14.05
C GLN A 99 10.32 -18.05 15.28
N ASP A 100 11.63 -17.92 15.21
CA ASP A 100 12.57 -18.17 16.31
C ASP A 100 12.79 -16.96 17.22
N ILE A 101 12.19 -15.83 16.89
CA ILE A 101 12.33 -14.60 17.68
C ILE A 101 11.03 -14.27 18.41
#